data_150debef8e0ac2746595e087f47f6e18
#
_entry.id   150debef8e0ac2746595e087f47f6e18
#
_cell.length_a   1.000
_cell.length_b   1.000
_cell.length_c   1.000
_cell.angle_alpha   90.00
_cell.angle_beta   90.00
_cell.angle_gamma   90.00
#
_symmetry.space_group_name_H-M   'P 1'
#
loop_
_entity.id
_entity.type
_entity.pdbx_description
1 polymer ?
#
loop_
_entity_poly.entity_id
_entity_poly.type
_entity_poly.pdbx_seq_one_letter_code
_entity_poly.pdbx_strand_id
1 'polypeptide(L)'
;SAGPAVGERGEQLARETGRGRIIARSAPHEMSVCGYLADVEGNLEFFERYMEISRVLSWEGDRRDALVLKDDCHFVYGGDSVDKGIGDVRFVKLLNKLKEKHPDRVHMIIGNRDCNKLRLSVELSEEALEKALEDTSFPYWLPEKDRVTPKKFLEDEGNLPNTMHNRLKWMLKHTMGADGAFDRRRVELALTQGKEESAVTDDEVLKSYIDMVTPGHEDGFMLKYMENGRLAHMFGGVLFVHGAVTEENAGTLPNTQAKCASVGEWVEALNAFCTAELDAYKKAPMGCPPEGFHYTKRPAHALMDYGVPGGADGKSVIYAGFNGKDGNPQPLAQSVEGFLKAGGVRLICAGHVPHGDCPSVVRGDSVHFLTSDTSYSKFGHKTSWGVDNRGVAVGEVLLTKEGSATCHGILADGTKYEYVL
;
A
#
# COMPACT_ATOMS: atom_id res chain seq x y z
N SER A 1 -21.87 87.88 -11.80
CA SER A 1 -22.71 88.28 -12.94
C SER A 1 -23.18 87.08 -13.70
N ALA A 2 -24.50 86.98 -13.76
CA ALA A 2 -25.32 86.38 -14.78
C ALA A 2 -25.35 84.82 -14.88
N GLY A 3 -26.47 84.25 -14.42
CA GLY A 3 -27.17 83.17 -15.11
C GLY A 3 -28.02 83.80 -16.24
N PRO A 4 -29.07 83.17 -16.77
CA PRO A 4 -29.63 81.83 -16.73
C PRO A 4 -30.08 81.32 -18.13
N ALA A 5 -30.78 80.17 -18.25
CA ALA A 5 -31.96 79.83 -18.98
C ALA A 5 -32.01 78.35 -19.36
N VAL A 6 -32.93 77.53 -18.93
CA VAL A 6 -34.31 77.20 -19.31
C VAL A 6 -34.52 76.79 -20.79
N GLY A 7 -35.09 75.60 -20.92
CA GLY A 7 -35.80 75.10 -22.10
C GLY A 7 -35.41 73.68 -22.47
N GLU A 8 -36.17 72.73 -22.61
CA GLU A 8 -37.54 72.32 -22.80
C GLU A 8 -37.55 70.88 -23.23
N ARG A 9 -38.52 70.18 -22.79
CA ARG A 9 -39.01 68.80 -23.06
C ARG A 9 -38.77 68.21 -24.46
N GLY A 10 -38.50 66.95 -24.47
CA GLY A 10 -38.64 66.04 -25.59
C GLY A 10 -38.81 64.63 -25.13
N GLU A 11 -40.04 64.19 -24.97
CA GLU A 11 -40.39 62.79 -24.80
C GLU A 11 -40.02 62.00 -26.05
N GLN A 12 -39.21 60.88 -25.88
CA GLN A 12 -39.21 59.84 -26.90
C GLN A 12 -39.07 58.46 -26.25
N LEU A 13 -40.01 57.60 -26.58
CA LEU A 13 -40.24 56.24 -26.14
C LEU A 13 -38.95 55.38 -26.07
N ALA A 14 -38.76 54.83 -24.90
CA ALA A 14 -37.81 53.75 -24.71
C ALA A 14 -38.44 52.41 -25.16
N ARG A 15 -37.84 51.78 -26.19
CA ARG A 15 -38.09 50.37 -26.52
C ARG A 15 -37.35 49.50 -25.52
N GLU A 16 -38.08 48.71 -24.75
CA GLU A 16 -37.55 47.60 -23.93
C GLU A 16 -36.93 46.53 -24.86
N THR A 17 -35.60 46.42 -24.85
CA THR A 17 -34.91 45.23 -25.30
C THR A 17 -34.52 44.43 -24.06
N GLY A 18 -35.31 43.44 -23.73
CA GLY A 18 -35.00 42.45 -22.70
C GLY A 18 -33.73 41.68 -23.05
N ARG A 19 -32.59 42.09 -22.52
CA ARG A 19 -31.40 41.23 -22.44
C ARG A 19 -31.59 40.29 -21.25
N GLY A 20 -32.11 39.11 -21.53
CA GLY A 20 -32.05 37.99 -20.60
C GLY A 20 -30.60 37.77 -20.18
N ARG A 21 -30.31 37.94 -18.88
CA ARG A 21 -29.09 37.46 -18.27
C ARG A 21 -29.09 35.93 -18.45
N ILE A 22 -28.28 35.43 -19.37
CA ILE A 22 -27.92 34.02 -19.39
C ILE A 22 -27.09 33.79 -18.12
N ILE A 23 -27.74 33.28 -17.08
CA ILE A 23 -27.04 32.67 -15.95
C ILE A 23 -26.42 31.41 -16.56
N ALA A 24 -25.11 31.48 -16.87
CA ALA A 24 -24.37 30.30 -17.16
C ALA A 24 -24.55 29.36 -15.94
N ARG A 25 -25.37 28.33 -16.10
CA ARG A 25 -25.35 27.19 -15.19
C ARG A 25 -23.93 26.70 -15.23
N SER A 26 -23.17 26.87 -14.13
CA SER A 26 -21.93 26.15 -13.90
C SER A 26 -22.26 24.69 -14.18
N ALA A 27 -21.49 24.06 -15.06
CA ALA A 27 -21.52 22.60 -15.21
C ALA A 27 -21.49 21.99 -13.80
N PRO A 28 -22.25 20.93 -13.51
CA PRO A 28 -22.15 20.28 -12.22
C PRO A 28 -20.66 19.97 -12.04
N HIS A 29 -20.08 20.44 -10.94
CA HIS A 29 -18.75 19.99 -10.52
C HIS A 29 -18.85 18.47 -10.49
N GLU A 30 -18.24 17.79 -11.46
CA GLU A 30 -18.07 16.34 -11.38
C GLU A 30 -17.41 16.07 -10.05
N MET A 31 -18.10 15.28 -9.21
CA MET A 31 -17.59 14.97 -7.88
C MET A 31 -16.29 14.22 -8.05
N SER A 32 -15.22 14.73 -7.44
CA SER A 32 -13.89 14.12 -7.46
C SER A 32 -13.99 12.67 -6.95
N VAL A 33 -13.66 11.71 -7.81
CA VAL A 33 -13.73 10.27 -7.51
C VAL A 33 -12.33 9.75 -7.19
N CYS A 34 -12.22 8.90 -6.17
CA CYS A 34 -10.97 8.23 -5.81
C CYS A 34 -11.10 6.73 -6.09
N GLY A 35 -10.25 6.18 -6.96
CA GLY A 35 -10.09 4.74 -7.14
C GLY A 35 -9.20 4.16 -6.04
N TYR A 36 -9.52 2.94 -5.60
CA TYR A 36 -8.74 2.24 -4.58
C TYR A 36 -8.49 0.79 -4.99
N LEU A 37 -7.24 0.36 -4.84
CA LEU A 37 -6.73 -0.99 -5.08
C LEU A 37 -5.65 -1.28 -4.02
N ALA A 38 -5.59 -2.52 -3.50
CA ALA A 38 -4.58 -2.97 -2.55
C ALA A 38 -4.00 -4.33 -2.94
N ASP A 39 -2.88 -4.70 -2.34
CA ASP A 39 -2.34 -6.06 -2.27
C ASP A 39 -2.14 -6.73 -3.65
N VAL A 40 -1.57 -6.01 -4.62
CA VAL A 40 -1.19 -6.55 -5.93
C VAL A 40 0.01 -7.52 -5.82
N GLU A 41 0.90 -7.28 -4.87
CA GLU A 41 2.08 -8.10 -4.53
C GLU A 41 2.90 -8.55 -5.76
N GLY A 42 3.06 -7.66 -6.76
CA GLY A 42 3.80 -7.96 -7.98
C GLY A 42 3.07 -8.89 -8.97
N ASN A 43 1.80 -9.22 -8.74
CA ASN A 43 0.99 -10.01 -9.67
C ASN A 43 0.47 -9.15 -10.82
N LEU A 44 1.26 -9.03 -11.88
CA LEU A 44 0.91 -8.22 -13.05
C LEU A 44 -0.30 -8.78 -13.81
N GLU A 45 -0.55 -10.09 -13.82
CA GLU A 45 -1.76 -10.63 -14.45
C GLU A 45 -3.03 -10.14 -13.74
N PHE A 46 -2.99 -10.06 -12.40
CA PHE A 46 -4.07 -9.46 -11.61
C PHE A 46 -4.22 -7.98 -11.93
N PHE A 47 -3.09 -7.25 -11.96
CA PHE A 47 -3.10 -5.82 -12.25
C PHE A 47 -3.59 -5.51 -13.68
N GLU A 48 -3.21 -6.29 -14.68
CA GLU A 48 -3.69 -6.14 -16.06
C GLU A 48 -5.22 -6.31 -16.14
N ARG A 49 -5.78 -7.28 -15.42
CA ARG A 49 -7.24 -7.45 -15.34
C ARG A 49 -7.92 -6.31 -14.58
N TYR A 50 -7.27 -5.77 -13.54
CA TYR A 50 -7.75 -4.56 -12.89
C TYR A 50 -7.80 -3.40 -13.88
N MET A 51 -6.78 -3.23 -14.71
CA MET A 51 -6.75 -2.16 -15.73
C MET A 51 -7.87 -2.29 -16.76
N GLU A 52 -8.38 -3.49 -17.03
CA GLU A 52 -9.52 -3.72 -17.95
C GLU A 52 -10.84 -3.21 -17.36
N ILE A 53 -10.96 -3.16 -16.03
CA ILE A 53 -12.19 -2.71 -15.35
C ILE A 53 -12.07 -1.32 -14.75
N SER A 54 -10.85 -0.78 -14.59
CA SER A 54 -10.63 0.48 -13.89
C SER A 54 -11.35 1.65 -14.54
N ARG A 55 -12.05 2.41 -13.72
CA ARG A 55 -12.75 3.64 -14.13
C ARG A 55 -11.91 4.90 -13.91
N VAL A 56 -10.77 4.79 -13.22
CA VAL A 56 -9.88 5.91 -12.90
C VAL A 56 -8.50 5.81 -13.55
N LEU A 57 -8.00 4.60 -13.84
CA LEU A 57 -6.71 4.38 -14.49
C LEU A 57 -6.87 3.83 -15.91
N SER A 58 -5.90 4.10 -16.76
CA SER A 58 -5.72 3.49 -18.08
C SER A 58 -4.23 3.36 -18.40
N TRP A 59 -3.90 2.51 -19.37
CA TRP A 59 -2.54 2.43 -19.90
C TRP A 59 -2.21 3.65 -20.77
N GLU A 60 -0.96 4.14 -20.69
CA GLU A 60 -0.43 5.13 -21.61
C GLU A 60 0.14 4.42 -22.86
N GLY A 61 -0.68 4.30 -23.91
CA GLY A 61 -0.29 3.60 -25.13
C GLY A 61 -0.20 2.07 -25.01
N ASP A 62 0.30 1.42 -26.08
CA ASP A 62 0.25 -0.04 -26.22
C ASP A 62 1.33 -0.79 -25.44
N ARG A 63 2.40 -0.09 -25.03
CA ARG A 63 3.55 -0.73 -24.36
C ARG A 63 3.29 -1.14 -22.93
N ARG A 64 2.22 -0.61 -22.31
CA ARG A 64 1.83 -0.90 -20.91
C ARG A 64 2.95 -0.66 -19.88
N ASP A 65 3.82 0.34 -20.14
CA ASP A 65 4.95 0.72 -19.29
C ASP A 65 4.75 2.05 -18.55
N ALA A 66 3.57 2.65 -18.69
CA ALA A 66 3.14 3.82 -17.96
C ALA A 66 1.62 3.86 -17.78
N LEU A 67 1.18 4.56 -16.74
CA LEU A 67 -0.22 4.72 -16.36
C LEU A 67 -0.69 6.16 -16.57
N VAL A 68 -1.97 6.29 -16.91
CA VAL A 68 -2.69 7.57 -16.96
C VAL A 68 -3.75 7.56 -15.88
N LEU A 69 -3.76 8.58 -15.03
CA LEU A 69 -4.87 8.88 -14.13
C LEU A 69 -5.82 9.82 -14.86
N LYS A 70 -7.10 9.47 -14.92
CA LYS A 70 -8.13 10.31 -15.54
C LYS A 70 -8.24 11.68 -14.85
N ASP A 71 -8.66 12.67 -15.61
CA ASP A 71 -8.86 14.01 -15.09
C ASP A 71 -9.90 14.00 -13.95
N ASP A 72 -9.69 14.88 -12.96
CA ASP A 72 -10.50 15.02 -11.75
C ASP A 72 -10.62 13.77 -10.87
N CYS A 73 -9.89 12.69 -11.20
CA CYS A 73 -9.80 11.49 -10.37
C CYS A 73 -8.59 11.52 -9.44
N HIS A 74 -8.73 10.83 -8.32
CA HIS A 74 -7.66 10.45 -7.40
C HIS A 74 -7.46 8.94 -7.45
N PHE A 75 -6.31 8.49 -6.98
CA PHE A 75 -6.02 7.07 -6.83
C PHE A 75 -5.26 6.81 -5.54
N VAL A 76 -5.70 5.81 -4.79
CA VAL A 76 -4.98 5.31 -3.61
C VAL A 76 -4.60 3.85 -3.84
N TYR A 77 -3.32 3.55 -3.70
CA TYR A 77 -2.81 2.18 -3.63
C TYR A 77 -2.62 1.78 -2.17
N GLY A 78 -3.23 0.67 -1.76
CA GLY A 78 -3.41 0.30 -0.35
C GLY A 78 -2.25 -0.46 0.30
N GLY A 79 -1.10 -0.61 -0.37
CA GLY A 79 0.08 -1.30 0.18
C GLY A 79 0.24 -2.74 -0.29
N ASP A 80 1.30 -3.40 0.18
CA ASP A 80 1.75 -4.73 -0.22
C ASP A 80 1.96 -4.84 -1.73
N SER A 81 3.04 -4.22 -2.20
CA SER A 81 3.33 -4.06 -3.62
C SER A 81 4.14 -5.21 -4.24
N VAL A 82 4.80 -6.06 -3.43
CA VAL A 82 5.81 -7.06 -3.87
C VAL A 82 5.60 -8.43 -3.23
N ASP A 83 6.33 -9.44 -3.70
CA ASP A 83 6.60 -10.77 -3.12
C ASP A 83 5.88 -11.96 -3.75
N LYS A 84 4.77 -11.82 -4.44
CA LYS A 84 3.96 -12.99 -4.86
C LYS A 84 3.83 -13.16 -6.37
N GLY A 85 4.08 -12.11 -7.14
CA GLY A 85 4.04 -12.15 -8.60
C GLY A 85 5.42 -12.08 -9.25
N ILE A 86 5.45 -12.14 -10.58
CA ILE A 86 6.66 -11.98 -11.40
C ILE A 86 6.81 -10.55 -11.93
N GLY A 87 6.35 -9.57 -11.18
CA GLY A 87 6.29 -8.18 -11.61
C GLY A 87 6.58 -7.16 -10.53
N ASP A 88 7.28 -7.51 -9.47
CA ASP A 88 7.62 -6.62 -8.35
C ASP A 88 8.26 -5.30 -8.83
N VAL A 89 9.30 -5.43 -9.65
CA VAL A 89 10.08 -4.26 -10.15
C VAL A 89 9.22 -3.39 -11.04
N ARG A 90 8.54 -4.02 -12.02
CA ARG A 90 7.71 -3.30 -13.01
C ARG A 90 6.53 -2.62 -12.35
N PHE A 91 5.83 -3.30 -11.46
CA PHE A 91 4.66 -2.76 -10.78
C PHE A 91 5.00 -1.56 -9.88
N VAL A 92 6.03 -1.70 -9.03
CA VAL A 92 6.43 -0.59 -8.16
C VAL A 92 6.96 0.60 -8.96
N LYS A 93 7.72 0.36 -10.04
CA LYS A 93 8.16 1.44 -10.95
C LYS A 93 6.97 2.14 -11.65
N LEU A 94 5.90 1.41 -12.00
CA LEU A 94 4.66 2.01 -12.54
C LEU A 94 3.99 2.93 -11.52
N LEU A 95 3.84 2.49 -10.26
CA LEU A 95 3.27 3.31 -9.20
C LEU A 95 4.10 4.55 -8.90
N ASN A 96 5.42 4.42 -8.82
CA ASN A 96 6.33 5.55 -8.61
C ASN A 96 6.20 6.60 -9.73
N LYS A 97 6.19 6.18 -10.99
CA LYS A 97 5.98 7.08 -12.13
C LYS A 97 4.62 7.78 -12.07
N LEU A 98 3.57 7.04 -11.73
CA LEU A 98 2.23 7.61 -11.60
C LEU A 98 2.17 8.66 -10.48
N LYS A 99 2.80 8.37 -9.33
CA LYS A 99 2.92 9.30 -8.20
C LYS A 99 3.70 10.57 -8.57
N GLU A 100 4.79 10.45 -9.29
CA GLU A 100 5.58 11.59 -9.77
C GLU A 100 4.79 12.49 -10.72
N LYS A 101 4.01 11.88 -11.61
CA LYS A 101 3.16 12.60 -12.57
C LYS A 101 1.97 13.29 -11.90
N HIS A 102 1.46 12.74 -10.80
CA HIS A 102 0.28 13.21 -10.10
C HIS A 102 0.47 13.27 -8.56
N PRO A 103 1.41 14.10 -8.06
CA PRO A 103 1.83 14.06 -6.65
C PRO A 103 0.70 14.34 -5.64
N ASP A 104 -0.31 15.14 -6.02
CA ASP A 104 -1.43 15.53 -5.15
C ASP A 104 -2.67 14.64 -5.31
N ARG A 105 -2.70 13.78 -6.33
CA ARG A 105 -3.86 12.95 -6.66
C ARG A 105 -3.62 11.44 -6.54
N VAL A 106 -2.36 11.03 -6.44
CA VAL A 106 -1.97 9.63 -6.24
C VAL A 106 -1.34 9.49 -4.86
N HIS A 107 -1.86 8.56 -4.08
CA HIS A 107 -1.35 8.26 -2.74
C HIS A 107 -1.06 6.77 -2.61
N MET A 108 0.05 6.45 -1.99
CA MET A 108 0.49 5.07 -1.76
C MET A 108 0.53 4.82 -0.26
N ILE A 109 -0.12 3.76 0.19
CA ILE A 109 -0.05 3.29 1.56
C ILE A 109 1.09 2.27 1.65
N ILE A 110 1.81 2.27 2.75
CA ILE A 110 2.90 1.32 3.00
C ILE A 110 2.32 0.09 3.68
N GLY A 111 2.50 -1.08 3.06
CA GLY A 111 2.14 -2.36 3.62
C GLY A 111 3.30 -3.04 4.36
N ASN A 112 3.00 -4.17 4.98
CA ASN A 112 4.01 -4.93 5.74
C ASN A 112 5.08 -5.55 4.83
N ARG A 113 4.70 -5.98 3.61
CA ARG A 113 5.67 -6.49 2.63
C ARG A 113 6.60 -5.41 2.11
N ASP A 114 6.12 -4.16 2.07
CA ASP A 114 6.91 -3.03 1.62
C ASP A 114 7.98 -2.67 2.65
N CYS A 115 7.59 -2.40 3.90
CA CYS A 115 8.54 -1.94 4.93
C CYS A 115 9.50 -3.04 5.39
N ASN A 116 9.14 -4.32 5.32
CA ASN A 116 10.04 -5.40 5.73
C ASN A 116 11.28 -5.53 4.83
N LYS A 117 11.28 -4.94 3.63
CA LYS A 117 12.42 -4.94 2.71
C LYS A 117 13.62 -4.12 3.22
N LEU A 118 13.40 -3.16 4.12
CA LEU A 118 14.47 -2.43 4.78
C LEU A 118 15.40 -3.33 5.61
N ARG A 119 14.96 -4.54 5.95
CA ARG A 119 15.78 -5.55 6.64
C ARG A 119 16.95 -6.05 5.80
N LEU A 120 16.84 -6.02 4.48
CA LEU A 120 17.80 -6.63 3.55
C LEU A 120 19.19 -6.00 3.69
N SER A 121 19.30 -4.69 3.90
CA SER A 121 20.58 -4.00 3.99
C SER A 121 21.44 -4.50 5.15
N VAL A 122 20.86 -4.73 6.33
CA VAL A 122 21.60 -5.13 7.52
C VAL A 122 21.70 -6.65 7.66
N GLU A 123 20.61 -7.38 7.35
CA GLU A 123 20.56 -8.83 7.54
C GLU A 123 21.31 -9.62 6.43
N LEU A 124 21.65 -8.95 5.33
CA LEU A 124 22.51 -9.47 4.25
C LEU A 124 23.89 -8.77 4.23
N SER A 125 24.36 -8.24 5.35
CA SER A 125 25.70 -7.70 5.46
C SER A 125 26.77 -8.81 5.64
N GLU A 126 28.03 -8.48 5.35
CA GLU A 126 29.15 -9.39 5.58
C GLU A 126 29.23 -9.80 7.06
N GLU A 127 29.05 -8.85 7.97
CA GLU A 127 29.05 -9.11 9.42
C GLU A 127 27.91 -10.06 9.84
N ALA A 128 26.75 -9.96 9.20
CA ALA A 128 25.65 -10.89 9.47
C ALA A 128 25.94 -12.30 8.92
N LEU A 129 26.68 -12.39 7.82
CA LEU A 129 27.06 -13.66 7.20
C LEU A 129 28.16 -14.40 7.98
N GLU A 130 29.09 -13.65 8.59
CA GLU A 130 30.20 -14.20 9.40
C GLU A 130 29.72 -14.80 10.73
N LYS A 131 28.54 -14.45 11.22
CA LYS A 131 27.98 -15.07 12.43
C LYS A 131 27.74 -16.55 12.22
N ALA A 132 27.98 -17.32 13.27
CA ALA A 132 27.67 -18.74 13.27
C ALA A 132 26.21 -18.98 12.89
N LEU A 133 25.96 -19.98 12.06
CA LEU A 133 24.59 -20.26 11.53
C LEU A 133 23.60 -20.62 12.65
N GLU A 134 24.11 -21.14 13.75
CA GLU A 134 23.38 -21.48 14.97
C GLU A 134 22.98 -20.23 15.77
N ASP A 135 23.79 -19.16 15.70
CA ASP A 135 23.61 -17.91 16.46
C ASP A 135 22.77 -16.89 15.70
N THR A 136 22.13 -17.28 14.61
CA THR A 136 21.26 -16.39 13.84
C THR A 136 20.04 -16.01 14.65
N SER A 137 19.88 -14.72 14.90
CA SER A 137 18.70 -14.18 15.59
C SER A 137 17.45 -14.32 14.71
N PHE A 138 16.39 -14.87 15.28
CA PHE A 138 15.09 -14.91 14.63
C PHE A 138 14.27 -13.65 14.96
N PRO A 139 13.39 -13.25 14.04
CA PRO A 139 12.35 -12.31 14.37
C PRO A 139 11.54 -12.80 15.59
N TYR A 140 11.30 -11.93 16.57
CA TYR A 140 10.60 -12.29 17.81
C TYR A 140 9.15 -12.74 17.58
N TRP A 141 8.51 -12.25 16.51
CA TRP A 141 7.14 -12.62 16.15
C TRP A 141 7.03 -14.02 15.53
N LEU A 142 8.14 -14.66 15.15
CA LEU A 142 8.13 -15.99 14.59
C LEU A 142 8.07 -17.03 15.72
N PRO A 143 6.96 -17.81 15.83
CA PRO A 143 6.84 -18.82 16.85
C PRO A 143 8.00 -19.83 16.81
N GLU A 144 8.49 -20.25 17.96
CA GLU A 144 9.65 -21.13 18.05
C GLU A 144 9.50 -22.41 17.24
N LYS A 145 8.30 -22.99 17.23
CA LYS A 145 7.96 -24.19 16.45
C LYS A 145 8.08 -24.04 14.93
N ASP A 146 8.00 -22.78 14.45
CA ASP A 146 8.01 -22.44 13.03
C ASP A 146 9.40 -21.93 12.58
N ARG A 147 10.36 -21.86 13.51
CA ARG A 147 11.72 -21.37 13.22
C ARG A 147 12.55 -22.43 12.52
N VAL A 148 12.99 -22.11 11.32
CA VAL A 148 13.97 -22.89 10.55
C VAL A 148 15.28 -22.12 10.51
N THR A 149 16.33 -22.64 11.12
CA THR A 149 17.64 -21.96 11.12
C THR A 149 18.24 -21.90 9.71
N PRO A 150 19.08 -20.92 9.39
CA PRO A 150 19.81 -20.90 8.13
C PRO A 150 20.59 -22.21 7.90
N LYS A 151 21.21 -22.78 8.95
CA LYS A 151 21.91 -24.06 8.87
C LYS A 151 20.99 -25.17 8.37
N LYS A 152 19.83 -25.34 9.06
CA LYS A 152 18.86 -26.36 8.66
C LYS A 152 18.36 -26.14 7.23
N PHE A 153 18.06 -24.90 6.85
CA PHE A 153 17.65 -24.57 5.49
C PHE A 153 18.71 -24.99 4.45
N LEU A 154 19.99 -24.65 4.69
CA LEU A 154 21.08 -25.00 3.77
C LEU A 154 21.26 -26.52 3.67
N GLU A 155 21.12 -27.25 4.76
CA GLU A 155 21.17 -28.71 4.80
C GLU A 155 20.00 -29.33 4.03
N ASP A 156 18.77 -28.88 4.29
CA ASP A 156 17.53 -29.38 3.67
C ASP A 156 17.49 -29.12 2.14
N GLU A 157 18.09 -28.05 1.68
CA GLU A 157 18.18 -27.67 0.25
C GLU A 157 19.43 -28.29 -0.45
N GLY A 158 20.02 -29.35 0.12
CA GLY A 158 21.10 -30.11 -0.50
C GLY A 158 22.50 -29.67 -0.10
N ASN A 159 22.71 -29.25 1.13
CA ASN A 159 23.97 -28.77 1.69
C ASN A 159 24.56 -27.58 0.91
N LEU A 160 23.71 -26.57 0.68
CA LEU A 160 24.12 -25.35 0.02
C LEU A 160 25.18 -24.57 0.82
N PRO A 161 26.12 -23.87 0.17
CA PRO A 161 27.07 -23.00 0.87
C PRO A 161 26.40 -21.81 1.54
N ASN A 162 26.97 -21.31 2.63
CA ASN A 162 26.52 -20.09 3.30
C ASN A 162 26.97 -18.86 2.49
N THR A 163 26.13 -18.43 1.56
CA THR A 163 26.32 -17.25 0.72
C THR A 163 25.20 -16.25 0.95
N MET A 164 25.40 -14.97 0.57
CA MET A 164 24.37 -13.94 0.70
C MET A 164 23.09 -14.31 -0.05
N HIS A 165 23.19 -14.84 -1.28
CA HIS A 165 21.98 -15.22 -2.04
C HIS A 165 21.23 -16.40 -1.39
N ASN A 166 21.92 -17.37 -0.79
CA ASN A 166 21.24 -18.45 -0.06
C ASN A 166 20.64 -17.96 1.27
N ARG A 167 21.27 -16.98 1.93
CA ARG A 167 20.68 -16.28 3.08
C ARG A 167 19.44 -15.49 2.69
N LEU A 168 19.45 -14.81 1.54
CA LEU A 168 18.27 -14.14 1.00
C LEU A 168 17.13 -15.14 0.73
N LYS A 169 17.41 -16.29 0.11
CA LYS A 169 16.41 -17.34 -0.10
C LYS A 169 15.78 -17.79 1.22
N TRP A 170 16.63 -18.05 2.23
CA TRP A 170 16.16 -18.37 3.58
C TRP A 170 15.29 -17.26 4.19
N MET A 171 15.73 -16.00 4.12
CA MET A 171 14.98 -14.87 4.67
C MET A 171 13.60 -14.75 4.03
N LEU A 172 13.54 -14.77 2.70
CA LEU A 172 12.28 -14.66 1.94
C LEU A 172 11.31 -15.77 2.34
N LYS A 173 11.78 -17.01 2.41
CA LYS A 173 10.95 -18.19 2.72
C LYS A 173 10.50 -18.22 4.20
N HIS A 174 11.43 -18.06 5.13
CA HIS A 174 11.21 -18.38 6.55
C HIS A 174 10.98 -17.17 7.46
N THR A 175 11.27 -15.95 7.02
CA THR A 175 11.16 -14.76 7.88
C THR A 175 10.38 -13.60 7.25
N MET A 176 10.05 -13.68 5.96
CA MET A 176 9.33 -12.61 5.25
C MET A 176 8.00 -13.07 4.63
N GLY A 177 7.65 -14.35 4.72
CA GLY A 177 6.43 -14.89 4.14
C GLY A 177 6.38 -14.78 2.60
N ALA A 178 7.56 -14.79 1.95
CA ALA A 178 7.75 -14.56 0.52
C ALA A 178 8.38 -15.80 -0.17
N ASP A 179 7.91 -17.00 0.17
CA ASP A 179 8.40 -18.23 -0.44
C ASP A 179 8.30 -18.19 -1.96
N GLY A 180 9.35 -18.60 -2.67
CA GLY A 180 9.49 -18.56 -4.12
C GLY A 180 9.72 -17.16 -4.72
N ALA A 181 9.80 -16.08 -3.93
CA ALA A 181 10.03 -14.73 -4.44
C ALA A 181 11.39 -14.57 -5.12
N PHE A 182 12.41 -15.32 -4.69
CA PHE A 182 13.73 -15.31 -5.32
C PHE A 182 13.67 -15.77 -6.77
N ASP A 183 12.97 -16.87 -7.05
CA ASP A 183 12.85 -17.42 -8.39
C ASP A 183 11.92 -16.57 -9.25
N ARG A 184 10.83 -16.04 -8.70
CA ARG A 184 9.97 -15.07 -9.40
C ARG A 184 10.74 -13.82 -9.82
N ARG A 185 11.64 -13.29 -8.98
CA ARG A 185 12.51 -12.18 -9.34
C ARG A 185 13.49 -12.55 -10.45
N ARG A 186 14.03 -13.78 -10.48
CA ARG A 186 14.84 -14.29 -11.58
C ARG A 186 14.07 -14.24 -12.90
N VAL A 187 12.85 -14.76 -12.91
CA VAL A 187 11.95 -14.72 -14.08
C VAL A 187 11.72 -13.28 -14.53
N GLU A 188 11.41 -12.37 -13.60
CA GLU A 188 11.19 -10.96 -13.94
C GLU A 188 12.43 -10.29 -14.55
N LEU A 189 13.62 -10.55 -13.98
CA LEU A 189 14.87 -10.03 -14.53
C LEU A 189 15.15 -10.59 -15.94
N ALA A 190 14.92 -11.87 -16.16
CA ALA A 190 15.05 -12.49 -17.47
C ALA A 190 14.15 -11.81 -18.50
N LEU A 191 12.87 -11.64 -18.17
CA LEU A 191 11.90 -10.97 -19.04
C LEU A 191 12.28 -9.51 -19.34
N THR A 192 12.71 -8.75 -18.34
CA THR A 192 13.05 -7.34 -18.51
C THR A 192 14.36 -7.11 -19.24
N GLN A 193 15.30 -8.05 -19.16
CA GLN A 193 16.59 -8.00 -19.84
C GLN A 193 16.60 -8.73 -21.19
N GLY A 194 15.50 -9.40 -21.58
CA GLY A 194 15.44 -10.19 -22.80
C GLY A 194 16.39 -11.39 -22.81
N LYS A 195 16.59 -12.00 -21.64
CA LYS A 195 17.45 -13.18 -21.43
C LYS A 195 16.62 -14.43 -21.17
N GLU A 196 17.23 -15.61 -21.36
CA GLU A 196 16.70 -16.84 -20.81
C GLU A 196 16.83 -16.83 -19.28
N GLU A 197 15.89 -17.46 -18.58
CA GLU A 197 15.88 -17.51 -17.10
C GLU A 197 17.18 -18.12 -16.55
N SER A 198 17.67 -19.18 -17.19
CA SER A 198 18.93 -19.87 -16.82
C SER A 198 20.19 -19.00 -16.97
N ALA A 199 20.11 -17.89 -17.71
CA ALA A 199 21.21 -16.95 -17.87
C ALA A 199 21.24 -15.85 -16.78
N VAL A 200 20.21 -15.76 -15.94
CA VAL A 200 20.18 -14.84 -14.80
C VAL A 200 20.76 -15.54 -13.57
N THR A 201 21.88 -15.04 -13.09
CA THR A 201 22.61 -15.62 -11.95
C THR A 201 21.93 -15.31 -10.61
N ASP A 202 22.25 -16.11 -9.57
CA ASP A 202 21.83 -15.85 -8.20
C ASP A 202 22.32 -14.49 -7.70
N ASP A 203 23.51 -14.07 -8.12
CA ASP A 203 24.09 -12.78 -7.74
C ASP A 203 23.37 -11.59 -8.41
N GLU A 204 22.87 -11.74 -9.65
CA GLU A 204 22.03 -10.71 -10.28
C GLU A 204 20.69 -10.56 -9.53
N VAL A 205 20.11 -11.67 -9.08
CA VAL A 205 18.88 -11.64 -8.26
C VAL A 205 19.16 -10.98 -6.92
N LEU A 206 20.21 -11.39 -6.21
CA LEU A 206 20.65 -10.79 -4.95
C LEU A 206 20.86 -9.28 -5.10
N LYS A 207 21.63 -8.89 -6.13
CA LYS A 207 21.89 -7.48 -6.42
C LYS A 207 20.60 -6.69 -6.59
N SER A 208 19.63 -7.22 -7.33
CA SER A 208 18.33 -6.57 -7.53
C SER A 208 17.57 -6.35 -6.20
N TYR A 209 17.70 -7.26 -5.23
CA TYR A 209 17.10 -7.08 -3.90
C TYR A 209 17.84 -6.06 -3.04
N ILE A 210 19.16 -5.99 -3.14
CA ILE A 210 19.97 -4.98 -2.42
C ILE A 210 19.71 -3.58 -3.02
N ASP A 211 19.82 -3.46 -4.33
CA ASP A 211 19.69 -2.19 -5.05
C ASP A 211 18.32 -1.52 -4.78
N MET A 212 17.23 -2.30 -4.71
CA MET A 212 15.89 -1.74 -4.58
C MET A 212 15.66 -0.96 -3.28
N VAL A 213 16.48 -1.18 -2.25
CA VAL A 213 16.43 -0.47 -0.96
C VAL A 213 17.66 0.39 -0.70
N THR A 214 18.61 0.46 -1.65
CA THR A 214 19.85 1.24 -1.51
C THR A 214 19.57 2.74 -1.76
N PRO A 215 19.86 3.61 -0.79
CA PRO A 215 19.65 5.05 -0.95
C PRO A 215 20.44 5.63 -2.13
N GLY A 216 19.75 6.41 -2.96
CA GLY A 216 20.36 7.08 -4.12
C GLY A 216 20.70 6.17 -5.30
N HIS A 217 20.40 4.88 -5.22
CA HIS A 217 20.58 3.96 -6.34
C HIS A 217 19.47 4.17 -7.40
N GLU A 218 19.83 4.09 -8.70
CA GLU A 218 18.86 4.25 -9.80
C GLU A 218 17.73 3.20 -9.76
N ASP A 219 18.06 1.99 -9.30
CA ASP A 219 17.11 0.90 -9.07
C ASP A 219 16.56 0.86 -7.63
N GLY A 220 16.69 1.93 -6.86
CA GLY A 220 16.15 2.08 -5.50
C GLY A 220 14.62 2.24 -5.47
N PHE A 221 13.92 1.50 -6.32
CA PHE A 221 12.48 1.68 -6.55
C PHE A 221 11.61 1.41 -5.33
N MET A 222 12.02 0.48 -4.46
CA MET A 222 11.25 0.16 -3.26
C MET A 222 11.43 1.22 -2.17
N LEU A 223 12.66 1.71 -1.97
CA LEU A 223 12.89 2.84 -1.09
C LEU A 223 12.13 4.09 -1.55
N LYS A 224 12.15 4.37 -2.86
CA LYS A 224 11.40 5.47 -3.46
C LYS A 224 9.88 5.32 -3.27
N TYR A 225 9.34 4.10 -3.38
CA TYR A 225 7.95 3.82 -3.07
C TYR A 225 7.62 4.20 -1.62
N MET A 226 8.45 3.79 -0.66
CA MET A 226 8.25 4.10 0.75
C MET A 226 8.39 5.61 1.05
N GLU A 227 9.37 6.29 0.44
CA GLU A 227 9.52 7.76 0.56
C GLU A 227 8.30 8.54 0.05
N ASN A 228 7.66 8.04 -1.00
CA ASN A 228 6.41 8.58 -1.55
C ASN A 228 5.17 8.07 -0.82
N GLY A 229 5.32 7.05 0.01
CA GLY A 229 4.27 6.36 0.71
C GLY A 229 3.86 7.04 2.03
N ARG A 230 2.79 6.52 2.62
CA ARG A 230 2.20 6.99 3.89
C ARG A 230 1.70 5.79 4.69
N LEU A 231 1.67 5.93 6.01
CA LEU A 231 1.03 4.93 6.88
C LEU A 231 -0.50 5.08 6.91
N ALA A 232 -0.98 6.31 6.72
CA ALA A 232 -2.41 6.61 6.66
C ALA A 232 -2.66 7.81 5.73
N HIS A 233 -3.83 7.83 5.08
CA HIS A 233 -4.26 8.94 4.23
C HIS A 233 -5.75 9.22 4.41
N MET A 234 -6.14 10.49 4.29
CA MET A 234 -7.53 10.94 4.31
C MET A 234 -7.95 11.50 2.95
N PHE A 235 -9.10 11.03 2.45
CA PHE A 235 -9.77 11.62 1.30
C PHE A 235 -11.21 11.98 1.70
N GLY A 236 -11.41 13.22 2.13
CA GLY A 236 -12.69 13.61 2.73
C GLY A 236 -13.02 12.76 3.96
N GLY A 237 -14.18 12.12 3.95
CA GLY A 237 -14.63 11.21 5.03
C GLY A 237 -14.09 9.76 4.94
N VAL A 238 -13.12 9.49 4.07
CA VAL A 238 -12.52 8.17 3.91
C VAL A 238 -11.11 8.15 4.50
N LEU A 239 -10.85 7.20 5.40
CA LEU A 239 -9.51 6.92 5.94
C LEU A 239 -8.94 5.67 5.28
N PHE A 240 -7.72 5.75 4.78
CA PHE A 240 -6.96 4.63 4.23
C PHE A 240 -5.84 4.24 5.19
N VAL A 241 -5.75 2.96 5.49
CA VAL A 241 -4.63 2.29 6.17
C VAL A 241 -4.38 0.96 5.46
N HIS A 242 -3.21 0.34 5.65
CA HIS A 242 -2.99 -0.97 5.04
C HIS A 242 -3.77 -2.09 5.76
N GLY A 243 -3.65 -2.16 7.08
CA GLY A 243 -4.27 -3.17 7.92
C GLY A 243 -5.61 -2.72 8.52
N ALA A 244 -5.65 -2.42 9.80
CA ALA A 244 -6.89 -2.06 10.49
C ALA A 244 -6.72 -0.93 11.50
N VAL A 245 -7.86 -0.33 11.88
CA VAL A 245 -7.95 0.56 13.05
C VAL A 245 -8.62 -0.19 14.19
N THR A 246 -7.90 -0.34 15.30
CA THR A 246 -8.32 -1.11 16.48
C THR A 246 -8.31 -0.22 17.73
N GLU A 247 -8.76 -0.75 18.88
CA GLU A 247 -8.72 -0.02 20.14
C GLU A 247 -7.29 0.28 20.60
N GLU A 248 -6.34 -0.58 20.24
CA GLU A 248 -4.93 -0.47 20.59
C GLU A 248 -4.23 0.64 19.79
N ASN A 249 -4.59 0.80 18.50
CA ASN A 249 -3.87 1.72 17.61
C ASN A 249 -4.59 3.06 17.36
N ALA A 250 -5.90 3.15 17.56
CA ALA A 250 -6.66 4.37 17.31
C ALA A 250 -6.12 5.56 18.12
N GLY A 251 -5.62 6.57 17.41
CA GLY A 251 -5.00 7.76 18.00
C GLY A 251 -3.63 7.52 18.63
N THR A 252 -3.03 6.32 18.51
CA THR A 252 -1.77 5.95 19.18
C THR A 252 -0.60 5.99 18.16
N LEU A 253 0.57 6.37 18.63
CA LEU A 253 1.81 6.35 17.85
C LEU A 253 2.72 5.22 18.33
N PRO A 254 3.59 4.68 17.45
CA PRO A 254 4.62 3.74 17.85
C PRO A 254 5.53 4.34 18.95
N ASN A 255 5.97 3.49 19.87
CA ASN A 255 6.94 3.85 20.92
C ASN A 255 6.52 5.01 21.84
N THR A 256 5.23 5.34 21.92
CA THR A 256 4.72 6.38 22.82
C THR A 256 3.44 5.93 23.54
N GLN A 257 3.20 6.51 24.71
CA GLN A 257 1.94 6.36 25.44
C GLN A 257 0.96 7.52 25.14
N ALA A 258 1.42 8.55 24.43
CA ALA A 258 0.59 9.69 24.09
C ALA A 258 -0.48 9.29 23.05
N LYS A 259 -1.68 9.81 23.23
CA LYS A 259 -2.76 9.70 22.26
C LYS A 259 -2.99 11.03 21.56
N CYS A 260 -3.14 11.01 20.26
CA CYS A 260 -3.55 12.17 19.47
C CYS A 260 -5.01 12.53 19.77
N ALA A 261 -5.31 13.82 19.81
CA ALA A 261 -6.64 14.30 20.16
C ALA A 261 -7.65 14.16 19.00
N SER A 262 -7.17 14.07 17.77
CA SER A 262 -8.00 13.96 16.57
C SER A 262 -7.42 12.99 15.56
N VAL A 263 -8.27 12.51 14.63
CA VAL A 263 -7.86 11.64 13.52
C VAL A 263 -6.87 12.37 12.60
N GLY A 264 -7.09 13.66 12.31
CA GLY A 264 -6.18 14.44 11.48
C GLY A 264 -4.77 14.52 12.08
N GLU A 265 -4.67 14.88 13.37
CA GLU A 265 -3.41 14.91 14.10
C GLU A 265 -2.72 13.54 14.13
N TRP A 266 -3.50 12.48 14.33
CA TRP A 266 -2.99 11.11 14.32
C TRP A 266 -2.40 10.70 12.96
N VAL A 267 -3.10 10.98 11.86
CA VAL A 267 -2.64 10.68 10.49
C VAL A 267 -1.36 11.45 10.17
N GLU A 268 -1.29 12.74 10.52
CA GLU A 268 -0.09 13.57 10.34
C GLU A 268 1.09 13.02 11.15
N ALA A 269 0.86 12.65 12.40
CA ALA A 269 1.90 12.15 13.29
C ALA A 269 2.41 10.76 12.90
N LEU A 270 1.53 9.85 12.41
CA LEU A 270 1.93 8.57 11.83
C LEU A 270 2.84 8.76 10.60
N ASN A 271 2.47 9.69 9.72
CA ASN A 271 3.26 9.94 8.52
C ASN A 271 4.59 10.63 8.84
N ALA A 272 4.62 11.53 9.83
CA ALA A 272 5.86 12.13 10.32
C ALA A 272 6.79 11.09 10.94
N PHE A 273 6.26 10.14 11.72
CA PHE A 273 7.00 9.00 12.24
C PHE A 273 7.64 8.19 11.10
N CYS A 274 6.85 7.82 10.09
CA CYS A 274 7.34 7.07 8.94
C CYS A 274 8.49 7.80 8.22
N THR A 275 8.32 9.10 7.96
CA THR A 275 9.35 9.93 7.34
C THR A 275 10.63 9.97 8.15
N ALA A 276 10.53 10.13 9.46
CA ALA A 276 11.70 10.17 10.36
C ALA A 276 12.49 8.85 10.35
N GLU A 277 11.79 7.71 10.36
CA GLU A 277 12.41 6.39 10.29
C GLU A 277 13.11 6.15 8.94
N LEU A 278 12.48 6.53 7.83
CA LEU A 278 13.09 6.44 6.50
C LEU A 278 14.30 7.37 6.35
N ASP A 279 14.25 8.57 6.93
CA ASP A 279 15.40 9.48 6.94
C ASP A 279 16.57 8.94 7.78
N ALA A 280 16.29 8.25 8.88
CA ALA A 280 17.30 7.55 9.65
C ALA A 280 17.93 6.40 8.86
N TYR A 281 17.10 5.62 8.15
CA TYR A 281 17.57 4.57 7.25
C TYR A 281 18.50 5.10 6.15
N LYS A 282 18.10 6.15 5.45
CA LYS A 282 18.90 6.75 4.36
C LYS A 282 20.25 7.25 4.81
N LYS A 283 20.36 7.74 6.02
CA LYS A 283 21.64 8.23 6.59
C LYS A 283 22.61 7.10 6.91
N ALA A 284 22.12 5.93 7.28
CA ALA A 284 22.95 4.80 7.70
C ALA A 284 22.26 3.45 7.39
N PRO A 285 22.03 3.09 6.13
CA PRO A 285 21.27 1.88 5.77
C PRO A 285 21.92 0.59 6.27
N MET A 286 23.25 0.59 6.39
CA MET A 286 24.06 -0.50 6.93
C MET A 286 24.44 -0.26 8.41
N GLY A 287 23.80 0.72 9.06
CA GLY A 287 24.11 1.10 10.43
C GLY A 287 23.91 -0.07 11.39
N CYS A 288 25.03 -0.58 11.89
CA CYS A 288 25.07 -1.59 12.92
C CYS A 288 25.73 -0.98 14.16
N PRO A 289 25.23 -1.23 15.38
CA PRO A 289 25.88 -0.72 16.57
C PRO A 289 27.29 -1.32 16.71
N PRO A 290 28.21 -0.62 17.42
CA PRO A 290 29.59 -1.09 17.60
C PRO A 290 29.71 -2.50 18.21
N GLU A 291 28.72 -2.92 18.98
CA GLU A 291 28.61 -4.28 19.54
C GLU A 291 28.21 -5.35 18.50
N GLY A 292 28.08 -4.98 17.25
CA GLY A 292 27.71 -5.86 16.16
C GLY A 292 26.21 -5.89 15.86
N PHE A 293 25.79 -6.74 14.91
CA PHE A 293 24.42 -6.87 14.49
C PHE A 293 23.49 -7.20 15.67
N HIS A 294 22.45 -6.38 15.83
CA HIS A 294 21.38 -6.62 16.79
C HIS A 294 20.04 -6.38 16.11
N TYR A 295 19.16 -7.37 16.13
CA TYR A 295 17.89 -7.33 15.39
C TYR A 295 17.03 -6.08 15.69
N THR A 296 17.07 -5.57 16.93
CA THR A 296 16.28 -4.42 17.38
C THR A 296 17.04 -3.10 17.42
N LYS A 297 18.32 -3.08 17.01
CA LYS A 297 19.16 -1.87 17.06
C LYS A 297 19.70 -1.55 15.69
N ARG A 298 18.83 -1.14 14.77
CA ARG A 298 19.17 -0.77 13.40
C ARG A 298 18.35 0.45 12.96
N PRO A 299 18.81 1.20 11.94
CA PRO A 299 18.03 2.30 11.37
C PRO A 299 16.68 1.82 10.88
N ALA A 300 15.64 2.63 11.03
CA ALA A 300 14.25 2.30 10.72
C ALA A 300 13.69 1.04 11.41
N HIS A 301 14.33 0.62 12.54
CA HIS A 301 13.83 -0.54 13.27
C HIS A 301 12.37 -0.36 13.71
N ALA A 302 12.01 0.82 14.20
CA ALA A 302 10.65 1.08 14.67
C ALA A 302 9.60 0.99 13.54
N LEU A 303 9.93 1.40 12.31
CA LEU A 303 9.06 1.21 11.17
C LEU A 303 8.97 -0.26 10.76
N MET A 304 10.10 -0.98 10.77
CA MET A 304 10.10 -2.42 10.50
C MET A 304 9.29 -3.20 11.54
N ASP A 305 9.44 -2.85 12.82
CA ASP A 305 8.66 -3.41 13.93
C ASP A 305 7.17 -3.08 13.81
N TYR A 306 6.85 -1.91 13.28
CA TYR A 306 5.47 -1.51 13.03
C TYR A 306 4.77 -2.36 11.96
N GLY A 307 5.52 -2.96 11.03
CA GLY A 307 5.03 -3.79 9.93
C GLY A 307 5.03 -5.31 10.19
N VAL A 308 5.10 -5.77 11.45
CA VAL A 308 5.16 -7.21 11.77
C VAL A 308 4.04 -7.67 12.72
N PRO A 309 3.76 -8.98 12.80
CA PRO A 309 2.77 -9.52 13.72
C PRO A 309 3.02 -9.09 15.17
N GLY A 310 2.05 -8.44 15.79
CA GLY A 310 2.16 -7.94 17.16
C GLY A 310 3.16 -6.80 17.34
N GLY A 311 3.73 -6.28 16.27
CA GLY A 311 4.68 -5.17 16.29
C GLY A 311 4.12 -3.90 16.91
N ALA A 312 4.99 -3.10 17.50
CA ALA A 312 4.63 -1.92 18.28
C ALA A 312 3.57 -2.21 19.37
N ASP A 313 3.67 -3.35 20.05
CA ASP A 313 2.71 -3.83 21.05
C ASP A 313 1.26 -3.93 20.53
N GLY A 314 1.08 -4.35 19.29
CA GLY A 314 -0.23 -4.45 18.63
C GLY A 314 -0.81 -3.12 18.15
N LYS A 315 -0.06 -2.02 18.23
CA LYS A 315 -0.53 -0.66 17.88
C LYS A 315 -0.37 -0.31 16.39
N SER A 316 -0.02 -1.29 15.56
CA SER A 316 0.21 -1.08 14.14
C SER A 316 -1.08 -0.89 13.34
N VAL A 317 -1.11 0.09 12.46
CA VAL A 317 -2.14 0.21 11.40
C VAL A 317 -1.76 -0.55 10.13
N ILE A 318 -0.52 -1.10 10.08
CA ILE A 318 -0.05 -1.92 8.96
C ILE A 318 -0.45 -3.37 9.15
N TYR A 319 -0.20 -3.95 10.33
CA TYR A 319 -0.35 -5.39 10.56
C TYR A 319 -1.60 -5.77 11.36
N ALA A 320 -2.38 -4.83 11.82
CA ALA A 320 -3.65 -5.11 12.47
C ALA A 320 -4.68 -5.62 11.42
N GLY A 321 -5.59 -6.49 11.86
CA GLY A 321 -6.69 -6.99 11.04
C GLY A 321 -8.04 -6.72 11.70
N PHE A 322 -9.10 -6.69 10.90
CA PHE A 322 -10.48 -6.55 11.39
C PHE A 322 -11.11 -7.88 11.84
N ASN A 323 -10.33 -8.96 11.89
CA ASN A 323 -10.85 -10.29 12.16
C ASN A 323 -11.00 -10.56 13.65
N GLY A 324 -12.13 -11.15 14.02
CA GLY A 324 -12.31 -11.78 15.30
C GLY A 324 -11.55 -13.11 15.42
N LYS A 325 -11.67 -13.75 16.57
CA LYS A 325 -11.03 -15.06 16.85
C LYS A 325 -11.52 -16.19 15.94
N ASP A 326 -12.68 -16.02 15.33
CA ASP A 326 -13.28 -16.94 14.37
C ASP A 326 -12.79 -16.76 12.93
N GLY A 327 -11.90 -15.76 12.70
CA GLY A 327 -11.36 -15.43 11.39
C GLY A 327 -12.27 -14.56 10.53
N ASN A 328 -13.47 -14.20 11.01
CA ASN A 328 -14.39 -13.34 10.27
C ASN A 328 -14.18 -11.86 10.62
N PRO A 329 -14.41 -10.95 9.65
CA PRO A 329 -14.40 -9.51 9.93
C PRO A 329 -15.45 -9.14 10.98
N GLN A 330 -15.05 -8.35 11.96
CA GLN A 330 -15.91 -7.91 13.06
C GLN A 330 -16.20 -6.41 12.94
N PRO A 331 -17.36 -5.93 13.41
CA PRO A 331 -17.63 -4.50 13.52
C PRO A 331 -16.59 -3.79 14.38
N LEU A 332 -16.40 -2.50 14.10
CA LEU A 332 -15.51 -1.66 14.90
C LEU A 332 -16.00 -1.59 16.37
N ALA A 333 -15.06 -1.55 17.31
CA ALA A 333 -15.38 -1.25 18.69
C ALA A 333 -15.97 0.18 18.82
N GLN A 334 -16.91 0.37 19.73
CA GLN A 334 -17.57 1.68 19.91
C GLN A 334 -16.60 2.84 20.18
N SER A 335 -15.53 2.59 20.93
CA SER A 335 -14.48 3.57 21.21
C SER A 335 -13.76 4.04 19.94
N VAL A 336 -13.44 3.09 19.05
CA VAL A 336 -12.81 3.34 17.75
C VAL A 336 -13.76 4.11 16.84
N GLU A 337 -15.00 3.65 16.74
CA GLU A 337 -16.02 4.29 15.93
C GLU A 337 -16.30 5.73 16.40
N GLY A 338 -16.36 5.95 17.72
CA GLY A 338 -16.49 7.30 18.32
C GLY A 338 -15.34 8.23 17.97
N PHE A 339 -14.10 7.76 18.05
CA PHE A 339 -12.90 8.53 17.68
C PHE A 339 -12.89 8.90 16.19
N LEU A 340 -13.15 7.94 15.32
CA LEU A 340 -13.18 8.13 13.87
C LEU A 340 -14.30 9.07 13.44
N LYS A 341 -15.50 8.89 13.97
CA LYS A 341 -16.66 9.76 13.71
C LYS A 341 -16.40 11.21 14.12
N ALA A 342 -15.80 11.41 15.30
CA ALA A 342 -15.41 12.75 15.77
C ALA A 342 -14.42 13.44 14.81
N GLY A 343 -13.57 12.67 14.12
CA GLY A 343 -12.66 13.14 13.07
C GLY A 343 -13.29 13.25 11.68
N GLY A 344 -14.62 13.05 11.54
CA GLY A 344 -15.34 13.13 10.27
C GLY A 344 -15.20 11.91 9.37
N VAL A 345 -14.60 10.82 9.86
CA VAL A 345 -14.48 9.56 9.11
C VAL A 345 -15.84 8.85 9.08
N ARG A 346 -16.21 8.34 7.92
CA ARG A 346 -17.40 7.53 7.67
C ARG A 346 -17.07 6.16 7.11
N LEU A 347 -15.93 6.03 6.47
CA LEU A 347 -15.46 4.80 5.87
C LEU A 347 -13.96 4.63 6.09
N ILE A 348 -13.55 3.41 6.45
CA ILE A 348 -12.15 2.97 6.41
C ILE A 348 -11.98 2.07 5.19
N CYS A 349 -10.92 2.28 4.41
CA CYS A 349 -10.48 1.35 3.36
C CYS A 349 -9.15 0.72 3.78
N ALA A 350 -9.09 -0.62 3.70
CA ALA A 350 -7.93 -1.42 4.06
C ALA A 350 -7.68 -2.57 3.08
N GLY A 351 -6.50 -3.18 3.16
CA GLY A 351 -6.07 -4.41 2.49
C GLY A 351 -5.67 -5.48 3.49
N HIS A 352 -4.49 -6.08 3.30
CA HIS A 352 -3.76 -6.94 4.23
C HIS A 352 -4.36 -8.33 4.49
N VAL A 353 -5.66 -8.45 4.69
CA VAL A 353 -6.31 -9.73 4.98
C VAL A 353 -7.39 -9.99 3.95
N PRO A 354 -7.20 -11.01 3.08
CA PRO A 354 -8.17 -11.32 2.03
C PRO A 354 -9.48 -11.90 2.60
N HIS A 355 -10.60 -11.41 2.06
CA HIS A 355 -11.96 -11.79 2.47
C HIS A 355 -12.87 -12.12 1.27
N GLY A 356 -12.46 -13.06 0.45
CA GLY A 356 -13.26 -13.55 -0.68
C GLY A 356 -12.93 -12.86 -2.02
N ASP A 357 -13.83 -12.99 -2.98
CA ASP A 357 -13.62 -12.66 -4.38
C ASP A 357 -13.99 -11.21 -4.75
N CYS A 358 -14.53 -10.46 -3.82
CA CYS A 358 -14.90 -9.06 -4.01
C CYS A 358 -14.59 -8.25 -2.74
N PRO A 359 -14.46 -6.91 -2.82
CA PRO A 359 -14.33 -6.09 -1.65
C PRO A 359 -15.43 -6.39 -0.63
N SER A 360 -15.03 -6.56 0.62
CA SER A 360 -15.96 -6.91 1.70
C SER A 360 -16.22 -5.70 2.59
N VAL A 361 -17.48 -5.52 3.00
CA VAL A 361 -17.91 -4.38 3.80
C VAL A 361 -18.52 -4.85 5.10
N VAL A 362 -18.05 -4.31 6.22
CA VAL A 362 -18.68 -4.46 7.52
C VAL A 362 -19.28 -3.11 7.94
N ARG A 363 -20.58 -3.13 8.18
CA ARG A 363 -21.32 -1.92 8.57
C ARG A 363 -21.25 -1.73 10.08
N GLY A 364 -20.71 -0.58 10.50
CA GLY A 364 -20.84 -0.05 11.85
C GLY A 364 -22.06 0.87 11.98
N ASP A 365 -22.29 1.41 13.16
CA ASP A 365 -23.40 2.33 13.41
C ASP A 365 -23.19 3.70 12.73
N SER A 366 -21.96 4.17 12.67
CA SER A 366 -21.58 5.48 12.12
C SER A 366 -20.38 5.44 11.18
N VAL A 367 -19.51 4.45 11.30
CA VAL A 367 -18.33 4.25 10.49
C VAL A 367 -18.32 2.84 9.96
N HIS A 368 -18.22 2.69 8.66
CA HIS A 368 -18.08 1.40 8.01
C HIS A 368 -16.61 1.10 7.75
N PHE A 369 -16.24 -0.16 7.53
CA PHE A 369 -14.97 -0.47 6.91
C PHE A 369 -15.12 -1.38 5.70
N LEU A 370 -14.20 -1.21 4.76
CA LEU A 370 -14.11 -1.97 3.53
C LEU A 370 -12.69 -2.53 3.42
N THR A 371 -12.60 -3.85 3.18
CA THR A 371 -11.34 -4.47 2.78
C THR A 371 -11.40 -4.83 1.30
N SER A 372 -10.38 -4.43 0.55
CA SER A 372 -10.30 -4.69 -0.89
C SER A 372 -9.19 -5.67 -1.27
N ASP A 373 -8.59 -6.34 -0.31
CA ASP A 373 -7.74 -7.49 -0.59
C ASP A 373 -8.62 -8.66 -1.06
N THR A 374 -8.69 -8.82 -2.37
CA THR A 374 -9.49 -9.86 -3.04
C THR A 374 -8.66 -11.08 -3.42
N SER A 375 -7.58 -11.32 -2.66
CA SER A 375 -6.81 -12.54 -2.85
C SER A 375 -6.16 -12.69 -4.22
N TYR A 376 -5.24 -11.87 -4.50
CA TYR A 376 -4.48 -11.72 -5.74
C TYR A 376 -3.48 -12.83 -6.06
N SER A 377 -3.08 -13.64 -5.08
CA SER A 377 -2.02 -14.66 -5.28
C SER A 377 -2.60 -16.00 -5.69
N LYS A 378 -2.11 -16.56 -6.79
CA LYS A 378 -2.44 -17.92 -7.22
C LYS A 378 -1.67 -18.93 -6.39
N PHE A 379 -2.28 -19.51 -5.38
CA PHE A 379 -1.60 -20.55 -4.61
C PHE A 379 -2.08 -21.96 -4.91
N GLY A 380 -3.26 -22.14 -5.46
CA GLY A 380 -3.86 -23.48 -5.63
C GLY A 380 -4.02 -24.21 -4.29
N HIS A 381 -3.96 -23.50 -3.18
CA HIS A 381 -4.16 -24.10 -1.87
C HIS A 381 -5.62 -24.49 -1.66
N LYS A 382 -5.82 -25.68 -1.16
CA LYS A 382 -7.12 -26.07 -0.59
C LYS A 382 -7.17 -25.53 0.84
N THR A 383 -8.04 -24.60 1.09
CA THR A 383 -8.35 -24.14 2.42
C THR A 383 -9.41 -25.05 3.07
N SER A 384 -9.65 -24.92 4.38
CA SER A 384 -10.70 -25.66 5.06
C SER A 384 -12.12 -25.33 4.55
N TRP A 385 -12.27 -24.24 3.82
CA TRP A 385 -13.55 -23.78 3.24
C TRP A 385 -13.64 -23.93 1.71
N GLY A 386 -12.65 -24.50 1.03
CA GLY A 386 -12.73 -24.76 -0.41
C GLY A 386 -11.46 -24.42 -1.19
N VAL A 387 -11.62 -24.21 -2.49
CA VAL A 387 -10.54 -23.84 -3.40
C VAL A 387 -10.20 -22.37 -3.23
N ASP A 388 -8.92 -22.07 -3.13
CA ASP A 388 -8.43 -20.71 -3.10
C ASP A 388 -8.51 -20.07 -4.52
N ASN A 389 -9.35 -19.06 -4.66
CA ASN A 389 -9.57 -18.33 -5.90
C ASN A 389 -8.62 -17.13 -6.06
N ARG A 390 -7.61 -17.02 -5.22
CA ARG A 390 -6.68 -15.88 -5.23
C ARG A 390 -6.07 -15.63 -6.59
N GLY A 391 -6.03 -14.36 -6.95
CA GLY A 391 -5.48 -13.90 -8.20
C GLY A 391 -6.37 -14.14 -9.44
N VAL A 392 -7.60 -14.63 -9.27
CA VAL A 392 -8.57 -14.81 -10.37
C VAL A 392 -9.62 -13.70 -10.36
N ALA A 393 -10.24 -13.43 -9.23
CA ALA A 393 -11.17 -12.31 -9.08
C ALA A 393 -10.43 -10.96 -9.09
N VAL A 394 -11.10 -9.92 -9.54
CA VAL A 394 -10.58 -8.55 -9.55
C VAL A 394 -11.69 -7.55 -9.24
N GLY A 395 -11.38 -6.52 -8.47
CA GLY A 395 -12.33 -5.47 -8.12
C GLY A 395 -11.69 -4.10 -8.03
N GLU A 396 -12.49 -3.07 -8.28
CA GLU A 396 -12.15 -1.67 -8.04
C GLU A 396 -13.15 -1.08 -7.06
N VAL A 397 -12.68 -0.26 -6.15
CA VAL A 397 -13.49 0.55 -5.25
C VAL A 397 -13.40 2.00 -5.70
N LEU A 398 -14.54 2.62 -5.97
CA LEU A 398 -14.67 4.03 -6.30
C LEU A 398 -15.28 4.76 -5.12
N LEU A 399 -14.61 5.81 -4.66
CA LEU A 399 -14.94 6.52 -3.43
C LEU A 399 -15.23 7.98 -3.70
N THR A 400 -16.20 8.53 -2.98
CA THR A 400 -16.44 9.99 -2.92
C THR A 400 -15.90 10.57 -1.62
N LYS A 401 -15.71 11.89 -1.58
CA LYS A 401 -15.25 12.58 -0.37
C LYS A 401 -16.25 12.49 0.79
N GLU A 402 -17.51 12.23 0.50
CA GLU A 402 -18.58 12.05 1.47
C GLU A 402 -18.53 10.66 2.13
N GLY A 403 -17.70 9.73 1.60
CA GLY A 403 -17.55 8.38 2.13
C GLY A 403 -18.50 7.36 1.51
N SER A 404 -19.16 7.68 0.38
CA SER A 404 -19.86 6.67 -0.41
C SER A 404 -18.86 5.84 -1.20
N ALA A 405 -19.12 4.55 -1.35
CA ALA A 405 -18.31 3.64 -2.14
C ALA A 405 -19.15 2.88 -3.17
N THR A 406 -18.63 2.75 -4.38
CA THR A 406 -19.11 1.82 -5.40
C THR A 406 -18.03 0.77 -5.61
N CYS A 407 -18.36 -0.48 -5.38
CA CYS A 407 -17.48 -1.62 -5.62
C CYS A 407 -17.94 -2.34 -6.89
N HIS A 408 -17.04 -2.54 -7.84
CA HIS A 408 -17.35 -3.28 -9.05
C HIS A 408 -16.16 -4.16 -9.46
N GLY A 409 -16.45 -5.20 -10.23
CA GLY A 409 -15.40 -6.12 -10.64
C GLY A 409 -15.89 -7.37 -11.35
N ILE A 410 -15.02 -8.37 -11.35
CA ILE A 410 -15.25 -9.68 -11.98
C ILE A 410 -14.87 -10.76 -10.97
N LEU A 411 -15.81 -11.63 -10.62
CA LEU A 411 -15.59 -12.78 -9.75
C LEU A 411 -14.72 -13.84 -10.44
N ALA A 412 -14.27 -14.84 -9.69
CA ALA A 412 -13.44 -15.92 -10.21
C ALA A 412 -14.11 -16.76 -11.32
N ASP A 413 -15.44 -16.82 -11.34
CA ASP A 413 -16.23 -17.50 -12.38
C ASP A 413 -16.53 -16.65 -13.62
N GLY A 414 -16.04 -15.39 -13.64
CA GLY A 414 -16.26 -14.43 -14.70
C GLY A 414 -17.53 -13.57 -14.53
N THR A 415 -18.30 -13.77 -13.48
CA THR A 415 -19.50 -12.97 -13.19
C THR A 415 -19.11 -11.54 -12.83
N LYS A 416 -19.68 -10.57 -13.55
CA LYS A 416 -19.51 -9.14 -13.22
C LYS A 416 -20.43 -8.75 -12.07
N TYR A 417 -19.94 -7.92 -11.18
CA TYR A 417 -20.71 -7.38 -10.08
C TYR A 417 -20.53 -5.86 -9.95
N GLU A 418 -21.55 -5.21 -9.41
CA GLU A 418 -21.48 -3.83 -8.93
C GLU A 418 -22.44 -3.65 -7.76
N TYR A 419 -21.98 -3.02 -6.69
CA TYR A 419 -22.81 -2.64 -5.55
C TYR A 419 -22.34 -1.32 -4.94
N VAL A 420 -23.25 -0.64 -4.24
CA VAL A 420 -23.03 0.67 -3.61
C VAL A 420 -23.25 0.56 -2.11
N LEU A 421 -22.40 1.25 -1.34
CA LEU A 421 -22.47 1.45 0.10
C LEU A 421 -23.31 2.67 0.44
#